data_754635e8fc0192d2654def7b1ee7a5c2
#
_entry.id   754635e8fc0192d2654def7b1ee7a5c2
#
_cell.length_a   1.000
_cell.length_b   1.000
_cell.length_c   1.000
_cell.angle_alpha   90.00
_cell.angle_beta   90.00
_cell.angle_gamma   90.00
#
_symmetry.space_group_name_H-M   'P 1'
#
loop_
_entity.id
_entity.type
_entity.pdbx_description
1 polymer ?
#
loop_
_entity_poly.entity_id
_entity_poly.type
_entity_poly.pdbx_seq_one_letter_code
_entity_poly.pdbx_strand_id
1 'polypeptide(L)'
;MRTLIVSLILLCSQSLGAQPVMVAVAANMKEAFTEIAAAYKTNNQSDFRVVYGSSGNFTAQIMNGAPFKLFISADEHFPLELYRQGKTINEGTVYAIGKLTFISKKSFNASSLKNKADLAKLIGNANKVAIAKPDLAPYGKAAIEYLKAEGLWELAKDKLIYGDNIGVATMYVVSGAADVGFTALSLASSADVAKETSYTVLDSKQYQPIAQRMVLMKRAPKEAIELYQFMQSPQAKGILQKYGYITP
;
A
#
# COMPACT_ATOMS: atom_id res chain seq x y z
N MET A 1 -3.84 5.11 -75.84
CA MET A 1 -3.24 5.78 -74.69
C MET A 1 -3.86 5.13 -73.41
N ARG A 2 -3.14 4.25 -72.72
CA ARG A 2 -3.60 3.61 -71.47
C ARG A 2 -2.85 4.29 -70.35
N THR A 3 -3.57 5.06 -69.53
CA THR A 3 -3.04 5.78 -68.35
C THR A 3 -2.95 4.79 -67.21
N LEU A 4 -1.72 4.44 -66.74
CA LEU A 4 -1.48 3.68 -65.52
C LEU A 4 -1.63 4.64 -64.34
N ILE A 5 -2.63 4.40 -63.47
CA ILE A 5 -2.76 5.06 -62.16
C ILE A 5 -1.97 4.18 -61.18
N VAL A 6 -0.81 4.67 -60.76
CA VAL A 6 -0.02 4.07 -59.67
C VAL A 6 -0.57 4.62 -58.35
N SER A 7 -1.38 3.81 -57.65
CA SER A 7 -1.83 4.12 -56.30
C SER A 7 -0.68 3.90 -55.30
N LEU A 8 -0.13 5.00 -54.81
CA LEU A 8 0.86 5.01 -53.73
C LEU A 8 0.16 4.75 -52.37
N ILE A 9 0.19 3.52 -51.89
CA ILE A 9 -0.30 3.19 -50.53
C ILE A 9 0.75 3.68 -49.52
N LEU A 10 0.50 4.83 -48.89
CA LEU A 10 1.24 5.26 -47.72
C LEU A 10 0.90 4.31 -46.56
N LEU A 11 1.80 3.37 -46.23
CA LEU A 11 1.79 2.66 -44.98
C LEU A 11 2.16 3.66 -43.84
N CYS A 12 1.15 4.23 -43.18
CA CYS A 12 1.35 4.87 -41.88
C CYS A 12 1.73 3.80 -40.87
N SER A 13 3.01 3.62 -40.66
CA SER A 13 3.53 2.87 -39.51
C SER A 13 3.15 3.65 -38.22
N GLN A 14 1.98 3.38 -37.70
CA GLN A 14 1.66 3.81 -36.34
C GLN A 14 2.62 3.07 -35.43
N SER A 15 3.60 3.78 -34.87
CA SER A 15 4.38 3.30 -33.72
C SER A 15 3.37 3.04 -32.60
N LEU A 16 2.97 1.78 -32.41
CA LEU A 16 2.31 1.37 -31.18
C LEU A 16 3.30 1.64 -30.04
N GLY A 17 3.23 2.82 -29.44
CA GLY A 17 3.95 3.12 -28.21
C GLY A 17 3.64 2.00 -27.22
N ALA A 18 4.68 1.35 -26.70
CA ALA A 18 4.52 0.30 -25.70
C ALA A 18 3.65 0.85 -24.55
N GLN A 19 2.56 0.17 -24.23
CA GLN A 19 1.70 0.61 -23.14
C GLN A 19 2.48 0.56 -21.82
N PRO A 20 2.36 1.57 -20.94
CA PRO A 20 3.10 1.60 -19.69
C PRO A 20 2.75 0.38 -18.83
N VAL A 21 3.76 -0.18 -18.20
CA VAL A 21 3.61 -1.35 -17.33
C VAL A 21 2.77 -0.98 -16.11
N MET A 22 1.63 -1.65 -15.92
CA MET A 22 0.77 -1.41 -14.77
C MET A 22 1.28 -2.10 -13.51
N VAL A 23 1.44 -1.32 -12.44
CA VAL A 23 1.90 -1.77 -11.13
C VAL A 23 0.82 -1.52 -10.09
N ALA A 24 0.35 -2.57 -9.42
CA ALA A 24 -0.56 -2.49 -8.28
C ALA A 24 0.26 -2.35 -6.99
N VAL A 25 0.04 -1.30 -6.24
CA VAL A 25 0.81 -0.99 -5.01
C VAL A 25 -0.14 -0.75 -3.85
N ALA A 26 0.05 -1.47 -2.76
CA ALA A 26 -0.73 -1.27 -1.55
C ALA A 26 -0.55 0.17 -1.02
N ALA A 27 -1.65 0.79 -0.59
CA ALA A 27 -1.70 2.22 -0.28
C ALA A 27 -0.74 2.68 0.81
N ASN A 28 -0.34 1.80 1.74
CA ASN A 28 0.67 2.10 2.76
C ASN A 28 2.05 2.40 2.15
N MET A 29 2.31 1.90 0.94
CA MET A 29 3.59 2.08 0.23
C MET A 29 3.66 3.39 -0.56
N LYS A 30 2.60 4.19 -0.62
CA LYS A 30 2.50 5.33 -1.54
C LYS A 30 3.75 6.23 -1.47
N GLU A 31 4.13 6.69 -0.29
CA GLU A 31 5.25 7.63 -0.14
C GLU A 31 6.60 6.95 -0.45
N ALA A 32 6.86 5.79 0.14
CA ALA A 32 8.07 5.03 -0.10
C ALA A 32 8.22 4.60 -1.56
N PHE A 33 7.14 4.10 -2.17
CA PHE A 33 7.19 3.66 -3.56
C PHE A 33 7.34 4.82 -4.55
N THR A 34 6.78 5.99 -4.25
CA THR A 34 7.00 7.19 -5.06
C THR A 34 8.49 7.56 -5.11
N GLU A 35 9.20 7.53 -3.96
CA GLU A 35 10.64 7.79 -3.90
C GLU A 35 11.44 6.66 -4.58
N ILE A 36 11.06 5.40 -4.38
CA ILE A 36 11.68 4.25 -5.06
C ILE A 36 11.53 4.34 -6.57
N ALA A 37 10.33 4.67 -7.06
CA ALA A 37 10.08 4.82 -8.49
C ALA A 37 10.88 5.99 -9.10
N ALA A 38 11.03 7.09 -8.38
CA ALA A 38 11.88 8.20 -8.78
C ALA A 38 13.36 7.79 -8.86
N ALA A 39 13.86 7.08 -7.84
CA ALA A 39 15.22 6.55 -7.82
C ALA A 39 15.48 5.54 -8.95
N TYR A 40 14.49 4.68 -9.25
CA TYR A 40 14.57 3.76 -10.38
C TYR A 40 14.69 4.49 -11.72
N LYS A 41 13.85 5.52 -11.95
CA LYS A 41 13.82 6.29 -13.19
C LYS A 41 15.10 7.05 -13.48
N THR A 42 15.90 7.38 -12.48
CA THR A 42 17.21 8.06 -12.67
C THR A 42 18.13 7.25 -13.59
N ASN A 43 18.05 5.92 -13.54
CA ASN A 43 18.93 5.00 -14.29
C ASN A 43 18.19 4.21 -15.39
N ASN A 44 16.86 4.37 -15.50
CA ASN A 44 16.02 3.57 -16.41
C ASN A 44 14.96 4.44 -17.07
N GLN A 45 14.76 4.26 -18.38
CA GLN A 45 13.76 5.01 -19.15
C GLN A 45 12.36 4.36 -19.15
N SER A 46 12.13 3.35 -18.29
CA SER A 46 10.86 2.65 -18.24
C SER A 46 9.75 3.51 -17.63
N ASP A 47 8.57 3.51 -18.26
CA ASP A 47 7.39 4.18 -17.73
C ASP A 47 6.43 3.17 -17.09
N PHE A 48 5.95 3.53 -15.88
CA PHE A 48 5.03 2.71 -15.11
C PHE A 48 3.75 3.48 -14.82
N ARG A 49 2.63 2.80 -14.98
CA ARG A 49 1.34 3.27 -14.46
C ARG A 49 1.11 2.64 -13.09
N VAL A 50 1.38 3.40 -12.04
CA VAL A 50 1.20 2.97 -10.66
C VAL A 50 -0.22 3.24 -10.19
N VAL A 51 -0.86 2.24 -9.59
CA VAL A 51 -2.19 2.36 -8.98
C VAL A 51 -2.08 1.98 -7.51
N TYR A 52 -2.56 2.86 -6.63
CA TYR A 52 -2.57 2.65 -5.18
C TYR A 52 -3.96 2.21 -4.70
N GLY A 53 -4.01 1.20 -3.81
CA GLY A 53 -5.27 0.67 -3.31
C GLY A 53 -5.10 -0.35 -2.19
N SER A 54 -6.15 -1.11 -1.87
CA SER A 54 -6.04 -2.21 -0.92
C SER A 54 -5.56 -3.50 -1.59
N SER A 55 -4.83 -4.33 -0.84
CA SER A 55 -4.28 -5.59 -1.35
C SER A 55 -5.39 -6.55 -1.81
N GLY A 56 -6.48 -6.66 -1.06
CA GLY A 56 -7.61 -7.51 -1.43
C GLY A 56 -8.32 -7.06 -2.71
N ASN A 57 -8.54 -5.73 -2.88
CA ASN A 57 -9.15 -5.22 -4.11
C ASN A 57 -8.27 -5.49 -5.34
N PHE A 58 -6.93 -5.34 -5.22
CA PHE A 58 -6.03 -5.68 -6.31
C PHE A 58 -6.06 -7.18 -6.62
N THR A 59 -6.09 -8.03 -5.60
CA THR A 59 -6.23 -9.48 -5.78
C THR A 59 -7.50 -9.83 -6.57
N ALA A 60 -8.65 -9.27 -6.17
CA ALA A 60 -9.90 -9.47 -6.90
C ALA A 60 -9.82 -8.97 -8.36
N GLN A 61 -9.24 -7.79 -8.60
CA GLN A 61 -9.04 -7.26 -9.94
C GLN A 61 -8.12 -8.15 -10.80
N ILE A 62 -7.01 -8.64 -10.24
CA ILE A 62 -6.07 -9.53 -10.94
C ILE A 62 -6.74 -10.87 -11.25
N MET A 63 -7.52 -11.42 -10.32
CA MET A 63 -8.31 -12.63 -10.56
C MET A 63 -9.28 -12.46 -11.72
N ASN A 64 -9.87 -11.27 -11.87
CA ASN A 64 -10.78 -10.90 -12.95
C ASN A 64 -10.06 -10.38 -14.22
N GLY A 65 -8.73 -10.54 -14.31
CA GLY A 65 -7.98 -10.26 -15.55
C GLY A 65 -7.46 -8.84 -15.69
N ALA A 66 -7.43 -8.02 -14.63
CA ALA A 66 -6.80 -6.71 -14.69
C ALA A 66 -5.32 -6.82 -15.11
N PRO A 67 -4.81 -5.92 -15.98
CA PRO A 67 -3.54 -6.08 -16.69
C PRO A 67 -2.30 -5.71 -15.85
N PHE A 68 -2.36 -5.83 -14.55
CA PHE A 68 -1.20 -5.60 -13.69
C PHE A 68 -0.08 -6.60 -14.01
N LYS A 69 1.17 -6.14 -13.91
CA LYS A 69 2.38 -6.95 -14.18
C LYS A 69 3.24 -7.17 -12.94
N LEU A 70 3.14 -6.27 -11.98
CA LEU A 70 3.76 -6.37 -10.66
C LEU A 70 2.71 -5.99 -9.61
N PHE A 71 2.62 -6.78 -8.54
CA PHE A 71 1.79 -6.50 -7.38
C PHE A 71 2.65 -6.43 -6.13
N ILE A 72 2.61 -5.29 -5.45
CA ILE A 72 3.32 -4.97 -4.21
C ILE A 72 2.27 -4.89 -3.10
N SER A 73 2.07 -6.00 -2.39
CA SER A 73 1.03 -6.18 -1.37
C SER A 73 1.49 -5.68 0.01
N ALA A 74 0.53 -5.40 0.87
CA ALA A 74 0.75 -5.09 2.29
C ALA A 74 0.76 -6.33 3.19
N ASP A 75 0.63 -7.53 2.65
CA ASP A 75 0.75 -8.81 3.34
C ASP A 75 1.32 -9.91 2.44
N GLU A 76 1.39 -11.12 2.97
CA GLU A 76 1.75 -12.32 2.24
C GLU A 76 0.52 -13.10 1.72
N HIS A 77 -0.62 -12.96 2.39
CA HIS A 77 -1.83 -13.77 2.11
C HIS A 77 -2.30 -13.61 0.66
N PHE A 78 -2.52 -12.38 0.22
CA PHE A 78 -3.04 -12.08 -1.11
C PHE A 78 -2.09 -12.47 -2.25
N PRO A 79 -0.77 -12.18 -2.20
CA PRO A 79 0.18 -12.66 -3.20
C PRO A 79 0.25 -14.19 -3.28
N LEU A 80 0.26 -14.88 -2.14
CA LEU A 80 0.29 -16.34 -2.09
C LEU A 80 -1.02 -16.97 -2.60
N GLU A 81 -2.15 -16.29 -2.42
CA GLU A 81 -3.41 -16.69 -3.04
C GLU A 81 -3.32 -16.63 -4.57
N LEU A 82 -2.82 -15.52 -5.14
CA LEU A 82 -2.59 -15.39 -6.58
C LEU A 82 -1.63 -16.45 -7.12
N TYR A 83 -0.60 -16.79 -6.35
CA TYR A 83 0.33 -17.88 -6.71
C TYR A 83 -0.38 -19.24 -6.77
N ARG A 84 -1.15 -19.60 -5.73
CA ARG A 84 -1.93 -20.84 -5.70
C ARG A 84 -2.94 -20.94 -6.86
N GLN A 85 -3.48 -19.81 -7.30
CA GLN A 85 -4.37 -19.70 -8.46
C GLN A 85 -3.61 -19.62 -9.80
N GLY A 86 -2.29 -19.79 -9.78
CA GLY A 86 -1.46 -19.84 -10.98
C GLY A 86 -1.38 -18.51 -11.74
N LYS A 87 -1.59 -17.36 -11.09
CA LYS A 87 -1.55 -16.02 -11.71
C LYS A 87 -0.14 -15.42 -11.75
N THR A 88 0.76 -15.87 -10.89
CA THR A 88 2.12 -15.32 -10.73
C THR A 88 3.18 -16.28 -11.27
N ILE A 89 4.41 -15.76 -11.50
CA ILE A 89 5.56 -16.57 -11.95
C ILE A 89 6.00 -17.55 -10.86
N ASN A 90 6.06 -17.06 -9.61
CA ASN A 90 6.43 -17.80 -8.41
C ASN A 90 5.76 -17.17 -7.17
N GLU A 91 6.12 -17.61 -5.98
CA GLU A 91 5.60 -17.10 -4.71
C GLU A 91 6.00 -15.64 -4.42
N GLY A 92 6.95 -15.07 -5.16
CA GLY A 92 7.49 -13.74 -4.93
C GLY A 92 8.40 -13.65 -3.71
N THR A 93 8.60 -12.41 -3.21
CA THR A 93 9.56 -12.11 -2.15
C THR A 93 8.94 -11.21 -1.10
N VAL A 94 9.18 -11.49 0.18
CA VAL A 94 8.91 -10.54 1.27
C VAL A 94 9.93 -9.41 1.14
N TYR A 95 9.43 -8.19 0.96
CA TYR A 95 10.28 -7.02 0.73
C TYR A 95 10.37 -6.09 1.94
N ALA A 96 9.37 -6.15 2.84
CA ALA A 96 9.31 -5.30 4.02
C ALA A 96 8.41 -5.90 5.12
N ILE A 97 8.60 -5.44 6.36
CA ILE A 97 7.66 -5.63 7.46
C ILE A 97 7.20 -4.24 7.90
N GLY A 98 5.89 -4.02 7.88
CA GLY A 98 5.27 -2.76 8.25
C GLY A 98 5.00 -2.64 9.74
N LYS A 99 4.77 -1.41 10.22
CA LYS A 99 4.40 -1.11 11.62
C LYS A 99 3.04 -0.46 11.68
N LEU A 100 2.18 -0.98 12.55
CA LEU A 100 0.89 -0.37 12.86
C LEU A 100 1.11 0.84 13.79
N THR A 101 0.34 1.89 13.57
CA THR A 101 0.48 3.17 14.25
C THR A 101 -0.90 3.69 14.61
N PHE A 102 -1.07 4.20 15.82
CA PHE A 102 -2.26 4.96 16.20
C PHE A 102 -2.06 6.42 15.82
N ILE A 103 -3.05 7.01 15.18
CA ILE A 103 -3.05 8.39 14.67
C ILE A 103 -4.24 9.16 15.23
N SER A 104 -4.06 10.43 15.49
CA SER A 104 -5.14 11.32 15.95
C SER A 104 -5.03 12.71 15.33
N LYS A 105 -6.13 13.47 15.34
CA LYS A 105 -6.04 14.92 15.21
C LYS A 105 -5.07 15.49 16.25
N LYS A 106 -4.44 16.61 15.98
CA LYS A 106 -3.53 17.25 16.94
C LYS A 106 -4.18 17.56 18.30
N SER A 107 -5.47 17.88 18.32
CA SER A 107 -6.22 18.15 19.54
C SER A 107 -6.34 16.93 20.49
N PHE A 108 -6.28 15.72 19.97
CA PHE A 108 -6.28 14.48 20.75
C PHE A 108 -4.87 14.03 21.18
N ASN A 109 -3.84 14.52 20.51
CA ASN A 109 -2.41 14.33 20.84
C ASN A 109 -1.98 12.89 21.09
N ALA A 110 -2.08 12.03 20.07
CA ALA A 110 -1.62 10.62 20.15
C ALA A 110 -0.14 10.47 20.51
N SER A 111 0.71 11.47 20.26
CA SER A 111 2.13 11.43 20.63
C SER A 111 2.39 11.47 22.15
N SER A 112 1.39 11.84 22.96
CA SER A 112 1.48 11.85 24.41
C SER A 112 1.17 10.50 25.07
N LEU A 113 0.76 9.47 24.31
CA LEU A 113 0.43 8.15 24.82
C LEU A 113 1.65 7.48 25.46
N LYS A 114 1.50 7.05 26.71
CA LYS A 114 2.54 6.35 27.46
C LYS A 114 2.17 4.88 27.74
N ASN A 115 0.89 4.59 27.75
CA ASN A 115 0.38 3.27 28.13
C ASN A 115 -1.01 3.01 27.54
N LYS A 116 -1.52 1.80 27.76
CA LYS A 116 -2.85 1.36 27.33
C LYS A 116 -3.99 2.23 27.88
N ALA A 117 -3.89 2.71 29.12
CA ALA A 117 -4.97 3.51 29.72
C ALA A 117 -5.13 4.86 29.00
N ASP A 118 -4.02 5.47 28.56
CA ASP A 118 -4.05 6.68 27.76
C ASP A 118 -4.74 6.42 26.40
N LEU A 119 -4.41 5.31 25.74
CA LEU A 119 -5.03 4.90 24.48
C LEU A 119 -6.53 4.66 24.66
N ALA A 120 -6.92 3.93 25.72
CA ALA A 120 -8.33 3.71 26.05
C ALA A 120 -9.09 5.02 26.25
N LYS A 121 -8.48 5.99 26.93
CA LYS A 121 -9.06 7.32 27.13
C LYS A 121 -9.25 8.07 25.80
N LEU A 122 -8.26 8.04 24.89
CA LEU A 122 -8.40 8.68 23.60
C LEU A 122 -9.50 8.04 22.74
N ILE A 123 -9.56 6.70 22.67
CA ILE A 123 -10.61 5.97 21.96
C ILE A 123 -11.99 6.25 22.65
N GLY A 124 -12.03 6.27 23.98
CA GLY A 124 -13.26 6.55 24.74
C GLY A 124 -13.86 7.93 24.42
N ASN A 125 -13.01 8.95 24.31
CA ASN A 125 -13.39 10.34 24.01
C ASN A 125 -13.63 10.60 22.51
N ALA A 126 -13.18 9.71 21.62
CA ALA A 126 -13.40 9.85 20.20
C ALA A 126 -14.88 9.56 19.84
N ASN A 127 -15.43 10.32 18.90
CA ASN A 127 -16.72 10.02 18.28
C ASN A 127 -16.56 8.95 17.19
N LYS A 128 -15.46 9.01 16.41
CA LYS A 128 -15.16 8.08 15.31
C LYS A 128 -13.71 7.64 15.32
N VAL A 129 -13.52 6.36 15.07
CA VAL A 129 -12.22 5.67 14.98
C VAL A 129 -12.06 5.13 13.56
N ALA A 130 -11.09 5.64 12.80
CA ALA A 130 -10.85 5.21 11.44
C ALA A 130 -9.96 3.96 11.39
N ILE A 131 -10.38 2.94 10.65
CA ILE A 131 -9.55 1.79 10.26
C ILE A 131 -9.78 1.47 8.77
N ALA A 132 -8.85 0.77 8.15
CA ALA A 132 -9.10 0.19 6.82
C ALA A 132 -10.03 -1.03 6.94
N LYS A 133 -10.79 -1.36 5.88
CA LYS A 133 -11.61 -2.58 5.83
C LYS A 133 -10.73 -3.83 6.07
N PRO A 134 -10.96 -4.61 7.13
CA PRO A 134 -10.05 -5.68 7.54
C PRO A 134 -9.97 -6.84 6.52
N ASP A 135 -11.06 -7.10 5.79
CA ASP A 135 -11.11 -8.15 4.78
C ASP A 135 -10.32 -7.81 3.51
N LEU A 136 -10.02 -6.53 3.30
CA LEU A 136 -9.35 -6.03 2.09
C LEU A 136 -7.96 -5.45 2.36
N ALA A 137 -7.71 -5.01 3.59
CA ALA A 137 -6.51 -4.25 3.95
C ALA A 137 -5.82 -4.84 5.19
N PRO A 138 -4.57 -5.33 5.04
CA PRO A 138 -3.82 -5.96 6.12
C PRO A 138 -3.66 -5.09 7.38
N TYR A 139 -3.50 -3.79 7.22
CA TYR A 139 -3.45 -2.86 8.35
C TYR A 139 -4.79 -2.73 9.09
N GLY A 140 -5.92 -2.92 8.40
CA GLY A 140 -7.23 -2.98 9.05
C GLY A 140 -7.39 -4.24 9.89
N LYS A 141 -6.91 -5.39 9.37
CA LYS A 141 -6.84 -6.64 10.13
C LYS A 141 -5.97 -6.49 11.37
N ALA A 142 -4.76 -5.95 11.22
CA ALA A 142 -3.83 -5.70 12.33
C ALA A 142 -4.43 -4.74 13.39
N ALA A 143 -5.20 -3.73 12.98
CA ALA A 143 -5.88 -2.83 13.90
C ALA A 143 -6.92 -3.56 14.76
N ILE A 144 -7.71 -4.47 14.18
CA ILE A 144 -8.67 -5.29 14.93
C ILE A 144 -7.95 -6.26 15.86
N GLU A 145 -6.87 -6.90 15.40
CA GLU A 145 -6.05 -7.79 16.23
C GLU A 145 -5.50 -7.04 17.44
N TYR A 146 -4.94 -5.86 17.23
CA TYR A 146 -4.42 -5.00 18.31
C TYR A 146 -5.51 -4.60 19.30
N LEU A 147 -6.65 -4.12 18.82
CA LEU A 147 -7.78 -3.72 19.67
C LEU A 147 -8.29 -4.89 20.53
N LYS A 148 -8.33 -6.10 19.99
CA LYS A 148 -8.72 -7.32 20.72
C LYS A 148 -7.67 -7.73 21.74
N ALA A 149 -6.39 -7.77 21.36
CA ALA A 149 -5.28 -8.13 22.22
C ALA A 149 -5.16 -7.19 23.43
N GLU A 150 -5.38 -5.90 23.21
CA GLU A 150 -5.39 -4.88 24.25
C GLU A 150 -6.73 -4.81 25.03
N GLY A 151 -7.75 -5.60 24.68
CA GLY A 151 -9.07 -5.54 25.31
C GLY A 151 -9.81 -4.21 25.08
N LEU A 152 -9.50 -3.51 23.97
CA LEU A 152 -10.09 -2.22 23.60
C LEU A 152 -11.19 -2.36 22.53
N TRP A 153 -11.48 -3.59 22.09
CA TRP A 153 -12.43 -3.86 21.03
C TRP A 153 -13.84 -3.34 21.36
N GLU A 154 -14.35 -3.66 22.54
CA GLU A 154 -15.71 -3.24 22.96
C GLU A 154 -15.84 -1.72 23.07
N LEU A 155 -14.76 -1.01 23.39
CA LEU A 155 -14.73 0.44 23.44
C LEU A 155 -14.74 1.10 22.05
N ALA A 156 -14.14 0.42 21.06
CA ALA A 156 -13.92 0.98 19.72
C ALA A 156 -14.98 0.56 18.70
N LYS A 157 -15.54 -0.66 18.78
CA LYS A 157 -16.31 -1.31 17.70
C LYS A 157 -17.46 -0.48 17.14
N ASP A 158 -18.24 0.17 18.01
CA ASP A 158 -19.42 0.95 17.62
C ASP A 158 -19.07 2.36 17.07
N LYS A 159 -17.78 2.73 17.15
CA LYS A 159 -17.23 4.01 16.65
C LYS A 159 -16.46 3.84 15.35
N LEU A 160 -16.29 2.61 14.87
CA LEU A 160 -15.45 2.32 13.70
C LEU A 160 -16.06 2.90 12.43
N ILE A 161 -15.22 3.59 11.66
CA ILE A 161 -15.48 3.91 10.26
C ILE A 161 -14.41 3.30 9.38
N TYR A 162 -14.83 2.78 8.25
CA TYR A 162 -13.99 1.93 7.40
C TYR A 162 -13.58 2.64 6.12
N GLY A 163 -12.26 2.82 5.91
CA GLY A 163 -11.70 3.21 4.63
C GLY A 163 -11.48 2.00 3.72
N ASP A 164 -11.66 2.15 2.42
CA ASP A 164 -11.44 1.05 1.44
C ASP A 164 -9.99 0.55 1.40
N ASN A 165 -9.05 1.37 1.85
CA ASN A 165 -7.64 1.04 2.07
C ASN A 165 -7.08 1.89 3.19
N ILE A 166 -5.83 1.62 3.61
CA ILE A 166 -5.22 2.33 4.74
C ILE A 166 -4.95 3.81 4.46
N GLY A 167 -4.74 4.20 3.21
CA GLY A 167 -4.61 5.62 2.83
C GLY A 167 -5.92 6.38 3.06
N VAL A 168 -7.07 5.82 2.68
CA VAL A 168 -8.39 6.41 2.92
C VAL A 168 -8.68 6.53 4.42
N ALA A 169 -8.40 5.47 5.20
CA ALA A 169 -8.56 5.51 6.65
C ALA A 169 -7.69 6.61 7.30
N THR A 170 -6.46 6.79 6.85
CA THR A 170 -5.56 7.88 7.28
C THR A 170 -6.17 9.24 6.96
N MET A 171 -6.70 9.41 5.75
CA MET A 171 -7.32 10.67 5.31
C MET A 171 -8.58 11.02 6.09
N TYR A 172 -9.32 10.05 6.64
CA TYR A 172 -10.44 10.35 7.54
C TYR A 172 -9.99 11.07 8.81
N VAL A 173 -8.81 10.74 9.34
CA VAL A 173 -8.25 11.45 10.50
C VAL A 173 -7.70 12.82 10.09
N VAL A 174 -6.96 12.90 8.98
CA VAL A 174 -6.38 14.15 8.46
C VAL A 174 -7.47 15.18 8.19
N SER A 175 -8.57 14.78 7.53
CA SER A 175 -9.70 15.66 7.19
C SER A 175 -10.63 15.98 8.37
N GLY A 176 -10.46 15.28 9.51
CA GLY A 176 -11.35 15.42 10.65
C GLY A 176 -12.66 14.64 10.56
N ALA A 177 -12.84 13.78 9.56
CA ALA A 177 -13.97 12.85 9.48
C ALA A 177 -13.93 11.78 10.58
N ALA A 178 -12.74 11.47 11.11
CA ALA A 178 -12.51 10.72 12.33
C ALA A 178 -11.63 11.51 13.30
N ASP A 179 -11.79 11.28 14.60
CA ASP A 179 -10.98 11.92 15.63
C ASP A 179 -9.64 11.23 15.80
N VAL A 180 -9.66 9.90 15.72
CA VAL A 180 -8.51 9.00 15.87
C VAL A 180 -8.62 7.85 14.87
N GLY A 181 -7.54 7.07 14.73
CA GLY A 181 -7.57 5.90 13.87
C GLY A 181 -6.29 5.08 13.93
N PHE A 182 -6.24 4.04 13.10
CA PHE A 182 -5.09 3.19 12.93
C PHE A 182 -4.57 3.33 11.50
N THR A 183 -3.25 3.44 11.37
CA THR A 183 -2.59 3.65 10.07
C THR A 183 -1.23 2.94 10.01
N ALA A 184 -0.58 3.00 8.85
CA ALA A 184 0.80 2.57 8.68
C ALA A 184 1.76 3.66 9.15
N LEU A 185 2.89 3.30 9.78
CA LEU A 185 3.93 4.26 10.16
C LEU A 185 4.40 5.08 8.95
N SER A 186 4.55 4.46 7.80
CA SER A 186 4.96 5.10 6.55
C SER A 186 4.03 6.24 6.10
N LEU A 187 2.74 6.15 6.40
CA LEU A 187 1.77 7.21 6.13
C LEU A 187 1.75 8.25 7.25
N ALA A 188 1.73 7.79 8.52
CA ALA A 188 1.70 8.69 9.68
C ALA A 188 2.90 9.64 9.73
N SER A 189 4.08 9.17 9.33
CA SER A 189 5.33 9.94 9.32
C SER A 189 5.53 10.80 8.08
N SER A 190 4.67 10.71 7.06
CA SER A 190 4.76 11.57 5.88
C SER A 190 4.52 13.04 6.25
N ALA A 191 5.19 13.97 5.57
CA ALA A 191 5.15 15.39 5.90
C ALA A 191 3.73 15.95 5.93
N ASP A 192 2.90 15.58 4.95
CA ASP A 192 1.52 16.07 4.82
C ASP A 192 0.62 15.57 5.95
N VAL A 193 0.76 14.30 6.34
CA VAL A 193 -0.03 13.69 7.42
C VAL A 193 0.44 14.21 8.79
N ALA A 194 1.74 14.22 9.04
CA ALA A 194 2.33 14.66 10.31
C ALA A 194 2.08 16.15 10.61
N LYS A 195 1.87 16.96 9.57
CA LYS A 195 1.50 18.37 9.72
C LYS A 195 0.15 18.55 10.40
N GLU A 196 -0.83 17.69 10.12
CA GLU A 196 -2.23 17.81 10.59
C GLU A 196 -2.55 16.88 11.77
N THR A 197 -1.69 15.89 12.03
CA THR A 197 -1.97 14.81 13.00
C THR A 197 -0.82 14.62 13.97
N SER A 198 -1.06 13.82 15.00
CA SER A 198 -0.05 13.23 15.87
C SER A 198 -0.19 11.71 15.88
N TYR A 199 0.90 10.98 16.15
CA TYR A 199 0.86 9.52 16.12
C TYR A 199 1.77 8.88 17.16
N THR A 200 1.49 7.62 17.45
CA THR A 200 2.33 6.72 18.27
C THR A 200 2.42 5.36 17.58
N VAL A 201 3.63 4.81 17.50
CA VAL A 201 3.86 3.45 17.01
C VAL A 201 3.38 2.46 18.06
N LEU A 202 2.59 1.48 17.63
CA LEU A 202 2.01 0.48 18.53
C LEU A 202 2.94 -0.72 18.72
N ASP A 203 2.81 -1.40 19.88
CA ASP A 203 3.60 -2.60 20.16
C ASP A 203 3.27 -3.72 19.16
N SER A 204 4.28 -4.12 18.40
CA SER A 204 4.17 -5.15 17.37
C SER A 204 3.90 -6.56 17.91
N LYS A 205 3.99 -6.78 19.21
CA LYS A 205 3.65 -8.05 19.87
C LYS A 205 2.15 -8.29 19.98
N GLN A 206 1.33 -7.24 19.79
CA GLN A 206 -0.12 -7.27 19.95
C GLN A 206 -0.90 -7.55 18.66
N TYR A 207 -0.21 -7.76 17.54
CA TYR A 207 -0.79 -8.14 16.25
C TYR A 207 0.19 -8.99 15.45
N GLN A 208 -0.32 -9.74 14.48
CA GLN A 208 0.55 -10.54 13.60
C GLN A 208 1.49 -9.62 12.78
N PRO A 209 2.75 -10.04 12.58
CA PRO A 209 3.69 -9.27 11.76
C PRO A 209 3.10 -8.92 10.40
N ILE A 210 3.15 -7.64 10.02
CA ILE A 210 2.66 -7.17 8.71
C ILE A 210 3.79 -7.40 7.68
N ALA A 211 4.09 -8.68 7.40
CA ALA A 211 5.06 -9.07 6.39
C ALA A 211 4.47 -8.83 5.00
N GLN A 212 5.13 -8.02 4.20
CA GLN A 212 4.64 -7.53 2.91
C GLN A 212 5.40 -8.22 1.77
N ARG A 213 4.64 -8.86 0.87
CA ARG A 213 5.17 -9.64 -0.24
C ARG A 213 4.84 -8.98 -1.58
N MET A 214 5.75 -9.06 -2.52
CA MET A 214 5.52 -8.66 -3.91
C MET A 214 5.65 -9.85 -4.86
N VAL A 215 4.86 -9.84 -5.94
CA VAL A 215 4.82 -10.90 -6.94
C VAL A 215 4.78 -10.34 -8.36
N LEU A 216 5.46 -11.02 -9.27
CA LEU A 216 5.36 -10.78 -10.71
C LEU A 216 4.23 -11.63 -11.29
N MET A 217 3.37 -11.02 -12.10
CA MET A 217 2.34 -11.74 -12.82
C MET A 217 2.95 -12.61 -13.93
N LYS A 218 2.27 -13.69 -14.32
CA LYS A 218 2.66 -14.44 -15.53
C LYS A 218 2.76 -13.51 -16.73
N ARG A 219 3.77 -13.74 -17.58
CA ARG A 219 4.07 -12.89 -18.74
C ARG A 219 4.37 -11.43 -18.35
N ALA A 220 5.01 -11.22 -17.20
CA ALA A 220 5.55 -9.91 -16.86
C ALA A 220 6.64 -9.52 -17.88
N PRO A 221 6.60 -8.30 -18.44
CA PRO A 221 7.64 -7.82 -19.34
C PRO A 221 8.94 -7.52 -18.57
N LYS A 222 10.03 -7.32 -19.32
CA LYS A 222 11.37 -7.07 -18.77
C LYS A 222 11.38 -5.91 -17.77
N GLU A 223 10.69 -4.84 -18.08
CA GLU A 223 10.62 -3.63 -17.24
C GLU A 223 10.01 -3.92 -15.85
N ALA A 224 8.97 -4.78 -15.78
CA ALA A 224 8.39 -5.20 -14.50
C ALA A 224 9.35 -6.08 -13.69
N ILE A 225 10.12 -6.93 -14.36
CA ILE A 225 11.14 -7.79 -13.75
C ILE A 225 12.28 -6.93 -13.19
N GLU A 226 12.73 -5.94 -13.93
CA GLU A 226 13.79 -5.03 -13.51
C GLU A 226 13.36 -4.18 -12.30
N LEU A 227 12.12 -3.67 -12.29
CA LEU A 227 11.57 -2.96 -11.13
C LEU A 227 11.47 -3.88 -9.90
N TYR A 228 11.01 -5.12 -10.09
CA TYR A 228 10.96 -6.14 -9.02
C TYR A 228 12.34 -6.43 -8.43
N GLN A 229 13.38 -6.50 -9.28
CA GLN A 229 14.77 -6.66 -8.83
C GLN A 229 15.27 -5.40 -8.10
N PHE A 230 14.97 -4.21 -8.63
CA PHE A 230 15.35 -2.96 -8.01
C PHE A 230 14.74 -2.79 -6.61
N MET A 231 13.50 -3.22 -6.40
CA MET A 231 12.86 -3.22 -5.08
C MET A 231 13.65 -3.99 -4.01
N GLN A 232 14.52 -4.92 -4.41
CA GLN A 232 15.37 -5.73 -3.53
C GLN A 232 16.77 -5.13 -3.35
N SER A 233 17.10 -4.06 -4.06
CA SER A 233 18.42 -3.41 -4.01
C SER A 233 18.68 -2.73 -2.67
N PRO A 234 19.96 -2.52 -2.29
CA PRO A 234 20.30 -1.73 -1.10
C PRO A 234 19.70 -0.32 -1.11
N GLN A 235 19.59 0.32 -2.29
CA GLN A 235 19.00 1.64 -2.44
C GLN A 235 17.50 1.63 -2.10
N ALA A 236 16.73 0.70 -2.64
CA ALA A 236 15.30 0.57 -2.33
C ALA A 236 15.09 0.19 -0.86
N LYS A 237 15.89 -0.73 -0.31
CA LYS A 237 15.86 -1.08 1.12
C LYS A 237 16.14 0.14 2.02
N GLY A 238 17.11 0.97 1.68
CA GLY A 238 17.39 2.21 2.41
C GLY A 238 16.21 3.18 2.40
N ILE A 239 15.52 3.33 1.26
CA ILE A 239 14.30 4.13 1.17
C ILE A 239 13.20 3.52 2.05
N LEU A 240 12.95 2.21 1.98
CA LEU A 240 11.96 1.54 2.83
C LEU A 240 12.23 1.80 4.32
N GLN A 241 13.48 1.68 4.77
CA GLN A 241 13.88 1.92 6.16
C GLN A 241 13.63 3.39 6.58
N LYS A 242 13.89 4.35 5.69
CA LYS A 242 13.57 5.77 5.90
C LYS A 242 12.07 5.99 6.22
N TYR A 243 11.18 5.21 5.60
CA TYR A 243 9.74 5.25 5.85
C TYR A 243 9.28 4.29 6.97
N GLY A 244 10.21 3.80 7.81
CA GLY A 244 9.93 3.03 9.00
C GLY A 244 9.65 1.54 8.79
N TYR A 245 9.88 1.01 7.59
CA TYR A 245 9.81 -0.42 7.33
C TYR A 245 11.04 -1.15 7.89
N ILE A 246 10.84 -2.40 8.31
CA ILE A 246 11.93 -3.35 8.53
C ILE A 246 12.14 -4.11 7.22
N THR A 247 13.37 -4.19 6.74
CA THR A 247 13.72 -4.93 5.51
C THR A 247 14.46 -6.21 5.87
N PRO A 248 14.11 -7.35 5.21
CA PRO A 248 14.83 -8.62 5.37
C PRO A 248 16.22 -8.56 4.74
#